data_45be7b357ab626bb5b58fea67645a1e7
#
_entry.id   45be7b357ab626bb5b58fea67645a1e7
#
_cell.length_a   1.000
_cell.length_b   1.000
_cell.length_c   1.000
_cell.angle_alpha   90.00
_cell.angle_beta   90.00
_cell.angle_gamma   90.00
#
_symmetry.space_group_name_H-M   'P 1'
#
loop_
_entity.id
_entity.type
_entity.pdbx_description
1 polymer ?
#
loop_
_entity_poly.entity_id
_entity_poly.type
_entity_poly.pdbx_seq_one_letter_code
_entity_poly.pdbx_strand_id
1 'polypeptide(L)'
;MDVFSDGAEFWNQRFNTPDYIFGRTANDYLREKATLYLAEGSTVLCVADGEGRNSVWLAKQGMQVDAFDLSTLAITKAKQLALDSEVQVNYLLASSDSWDWRPNQYDAVVAIFIQFADPTMRARLFAKMMSTLKPRGVLILQGYTPKQLEYKTGGPSILEHLYTDGIIRDLVGGMDIIDLSVYEKVLSEGSKHTGMSALLGLVARKTL
;
A
#
# COMPACT_ATOMS: atom_id res chain seq x y z
N MET A 1 -2.07 -24.78 -11.18
CA MET A 1 -0.97 -23.85 -10.91
C MET A 1 -1.34 -23.05 -9.67
N ASP A 2 -0.42 -22.86 -8.79
CA ASP A 2 -0.69 -22.13 -7.55
C ASP A 2 -0.66 -20.62 -7.87
N VAL A 3 -1.80 -19.94 -7.71
CA VAL A 3 -1.96 -18.51 -7.99
C VAL A 3 -0.94 -17.65 -7.24
N PHE A 4 -0.42 -18.15 -6.11
CA PHE A 4 0.64 -17.51 -5.34
C PHE A 4 1.99 -17.55 -6.08
N SER A 5 2.34 -18.69 -6.70
CA SER A 5 3.61 -18.85 -7.42
C SER A 5 3.68 -17.95 -8.66
N ASP A 6 2.58 -17.88 -9.42
CA ASP A 6 2.52 -17.08 -10.65
C ASP A 6 2.60 -15.58 -10.35
N GLY A 7 1.93 -15.12 -9.27
CA GLY A 7 2.00 -13.73 -8.81
C GLY A 7 3.39 -13.35 -8.30
N ALA A 8 4.04 -14.23 -7.53
CA ALA A 8 5.37 -14.01 -7.00
C ALA A 8 6.43 -13.95 -8.14
N GLU A 9 6.32 -14.83 -9.13
CA GLU A 9 7.23 -14.82 -10.29
C GLU A 9 7.07 -13.55 -11.12
N PHE A 10 5.84 -13.13 -11.41
CA PHE A 10 5.55 -11.88 -12.12
C PHE A 10 6.22 -10.67 -11.45
N TRP A 11 6.06 -10.54 -10.13
CA TRP A 11 6.65 -9.42 -9.39
C TRP A 11 8.15 -9.56 -9.24
N ASN A 12 8.70 -10.76 -9.05
CA ASN A 12 10.15 -10.99 -9.04
C ASN A 12 10.78 -10.56 -10.36
N GLN A 13 10.20 -10.93 -11.50
CA GLN A 13 10.69 -10.49 -12.81
C GLN A 13 10.67 -8.96 -12.94
N ARG A 14 9.61 -8.32 -12.44
CA ARG A 14 9.44 -6.87 -12.49
C ARG A 14 10.47 -6.12 -11.62
N PHE A 15 10.82 -6.68 -10.45
CA PHE A 15 11.82 -6.12 -9.54
C PHE A 15 13.26 -6.57 -9.84
N ASN A 16 13.47 -7.44 -10.82
CA ASN A 16 14.79 -7.91 -11.24
C ASN A 16 15.54 -6.85 -12.06
N THR A 17 15.87 -5.75 -11.43
CA THR A 17 16.63 -4.62 -11.98
C THR A 17 17.42 -3.98 -10.83
N PRO A 18 18.59 -3.37 -11.08
CA PRO A 18 19.32 -2.66 -10.04
C PRO A 18 18.57 -1.43 -9.51
N ASP A 19 17.71 -0.83 -10.33
CA ASP A 19 16.97 0.37 -9.98
C ASP A 19 15.75 0.08 -9.11
N TYR A 20 15.34 1.03 -8.27
CA TYR A 20 14.07 1.03 -7.56
C TYR A 20 12.97 1.53 -8.51
N ILE A 21 12.16 0.62 -9.02
CA ILE A 21 11.22 0.92 -10.11
C ILE A 21 10.10 1.89 -9.73
N PHE A 22 9.77 1.96 -8.43
CA PHE A 22 8.84 2.92 -7.85
C PHE A 22 9.53 4.05 -7.08
N GLY A 23 10.87 4.16 -7.24
CA GLY A 23 11.68 5.15 -6.56
C GLY A 23 11.98 4.80 -5.10
N ARG A 24 12.80 5.64 -4.45
CA ARG A 24 13.20 5.49 -3.04
C ARG A 24 12.49 6.49 -2.12
N THR A 25 11.79 7.45 -2.68
CA THR A 25 11.02 8.45 -1.93
C THR A 25 9.63 7.92 -1.65
N ALA A 26 9.17 8.05 -0.41
CA ALA A 26 7.83 7.64 -0.03
C ALA A 26 6.76 8.42 -0.81
N ASN A 27 5.63 7.78 -1.02
CA ASN A 27 4.47 8.36 -1.69
C ASN A 27 4.01 9.65 -1.00
N ASP A 28 3.77 10.70 -1.77
CA ASP A 28 3.41 12.03 -1.24
C ASP A 28 2.12 12.02 -0.43
N TYR A 29 1.09 11.29 -0.90
CA TYR A 29 -0.18 11.19 -0.19
C TYR A 29 0.01 10.52 1.17
N LEU A 30 0.77 9.42 1.21
CA LEU A 30 1.12 8.78 2.48
C LEU A 30 1.85 9.75 3.42
N ARG A 31 2.85 10.47 2.93
CA ARG A 31 3.61 11.43 3.75
C ARG A 31 2.70 12.48 4.38
N GLU A 32 1.81 13.07 3.58
CA GLU A 32 0.84 14.06 4.04
C GLU A 32 -0.08 13.46 5.12
N LYS A 33 -0.72 12.33 4.83
CA LYS A 33 -1.74 11.77 5.72
C LYS A 33 -1.13 11.14 6.97
N ALA A 34 0.01 10.46 6.88
CA ALA A 34 0.68 9.92 8.04
C ALA A 34 1.11 11.01 9.03
N THR A 35 1.62 12.15 8.54
CA THR A 35 1.98 13.30 9.39
C THR A 35 0.77 13.87 10.15
N LEU A 36 -0.44 13.79 9.56
CA LEU A 36 -1.66 14.32 10.19
C LEU A 36 -2.31 13.35 11.18
N TYR A 37 -2.17 12.04 10.96
CA TYR A 37 -3.00 11.05 11.66
C TYR A 37 -2.21 10.03 12.48
N LEU A 38 -0.88 9.96 12.34
CA LEU A 38 -0.03 9.03 13.07
C LEU A 38 0.92 9.78 14.01
N ALA A 39 1.17 9.19 15.17
CA ALA A 39 2.14 9.69 16.15
C ALA A 39 3.42 8.83 16.10
N GLU A 40 4.52 9.38 16.59
CA GLU A 40 5.73 8.61 16.88
C GLU A 40 5.40 7.43 17.79
N GLY A 41 6.01 6.27 17.54
CA GLY A 41 5.73 5.03 18.27
C GLY A 41 4.52 4.25 17.77
N SER A 42 3.70 4.78 16.85
CA SER A 42 2.58 4.04 16.25
C SER A 42 3.05 2.75 15.58
N THR A 43 2.27 1.67 15.76
CA THR A 43 2.48 0.40 15.04
C THR A 43 1.78 0.47 13.69
N VAL A 44 2.52 0.23 12.61
CA VAL A 44 2.01 0.38 11.23
C VAL A 44 2.27 -0.89 10.43
N LEU A 45 1.27 -1.34 9.67
CA LEU A 45 1.42 -2.38 8.66
C LEU A 45 1.43 -1.78 7.26
N CYS A 46 2.49 -2.01 6.50
CA CYS A 46 2.55 -1.71 5.07
C CYS A 46 2.20 -2.96 4.24
N VAL A 47 1.11 -2.89 3.49
CA VAL A 47 0.57 -4.00 2.69
C VAL A 47 1.19 -3.97 1.30
N ALA A 48 1.80 -5.09 0.86
CA ALA A 48 2.45 -5.23 -0.43
C ALA A 48 3.39 -4.03 -0.71
N ASP A 49 4.34 -3.82 0.21
CA ASP A 49 5.18 -2.62 0.31
C ASP A 49 6.21 -2.47 -0.83
N GLY A 50 6.41 -3.54 -1.59
CA GLY A 50 7.35 -3.55 -2.69
C GLY A 50 8.79 -3.38 -2.20
N GLU A 51 9.49 -2.39 -2.75
CA GLU A 51 10.91 -2.12 -2.50
C GLU A 51 11.16 -1.27 -1.23
N GLY A 52 10.16 -1.06 -0.36
CA GLY A 52 10.35 -0.51 0.99
C GLY A 52 10.30 1.01 1.12
N ARG A 53 9.99 1.77 0.06
CA ARG A 53 10.04 3.23 0.10
C ARG A 53 9.11 3.85 1.16
N ASN A 54 7.93 3.26 1.35
CA ASN A 54 6.94 3.76 2.29
C ASN A 54 7.26 3.33 3.74
N SER A 55 7.54 2.06 3.94
CA SER A 55 7.89 1.51 5.26
C SER A 55 9.15 2.13 5.85
N VAL A 56 10.19 2.34 5.02
CA VAL A 56 11.43 3.01 5.44
C VAL A 56 11.17 4.45 5.86
N TRP A 57 10.36 5.19 5.11
CA TRP A 57 10.03 6.56 5.49
C TRP A 57 9.24 6.60 6.81
N LEU A 58 8.26 5.72 7.01
CA LEU A 58 7.51 5.62 8.26
C LEU A 58 8.41 5.30 9.45
N ALA A 59 9.35 4.36 9.28
CA ALA A 59 10.34 4.04 10.32
C ALA A 59 11.24 5.24 10.64
N LYS A 60 11.62 6.06 9.65
CA LYS A 60 12.34 7.35 9.87
C LYS A 60 11.53 8.37 10.66
N GLN A 61 10.19 8.27 10.65
CA GLN A 61 9.31 9.11 11.48
C GLN A 61 9.10 8.52 12.90
N GLY A 62 9.87 7.50 13.29
CA GLY A 62 9.80 6.88 14.63
C GLY A 62 8.67 5.86 14.80
N MET A 63 8.05 5.38 13.72
CA MET A 63 7.00 4.36 13.77
C MET A 63 7.59 2.96 13.84
N GLN A 64 6.87 2.03 14.48
CA GLN A 64 7.16 0.60 14.47
C GLN A 64 6.48 -0.04 13.27
N VAL A 65 7.25 -0.47 12.27
CA VAL A 65 6.71 -0.86 10.97
C VAL A 65 6.92 -2.34 10.71
N ASP A 66 5.81 -3.04 10.47
CA ASP A 66 5.77 -4.33 9.81
C ASP A 66 5.41 -4.12 8.32
N ALA A 67 6.05 -4.85 7.43
CA ALA A 67 5.77 -4.79 6.00
C ALA A 67 5.86 -6.18 5.38
N PHE A 68 5.01 -6.47 4.43
CA PHE A 68 5.11 -7.69 3.65
C PHE A 68 5.00 -7.43 2.15
N ASP A 69 5.65 -8.29 1.40
CA ASP A 69 5.46 -8.41 -0.05
C ASP A 69 5.63 -9.88 -0.45
N LEU A 70 5.06 -10.27 -1.58
CA LEU A 70 5.18 -11.63 -2.07
C LEU A 70 6.46 -11.86 -2.92
N SER A 71 7.14 -10.79 -3.30
CA SER A 71 8.38 -10.84 -4.08
C SER A 71 9.61 -10.90 -3.17
N THR A 72 10.41 -11.95 -3.34
CA THR A 72 11.70 -12.08 -2.64
C THR A 72 12.68 -10.97 -3.02
N LEU A 73 12.65 -10.51 -4.29
CA LEU A 73 13.51 -9.44 -4.76
C LEU A 73 13.08 -8.08 -4.19
N ALA A 74 11.77 -7.83 -4.09
CA ALA A 74 11.25 -6.63 -3.43
C ALA A 74 11.71 -6.57 -1.97
N ILE A 75 11.51 -7.66 -1.20
CA ILE A 75 11.94 -7.75 0.20
C ILE A 75 13.45 -7.57 0.35
N THR A 76 14.25 -8.12 -0.57
CA THR A 76 15.71 -7.94 -0.54
C THR A 76 16.09 -6.46 -0.70
N LYS A 77 15.48 -5.77 -1.69
CA LYS A 77 15.71 -4.34 -1.91
C LYS A 77 15.19 -3.48 -0.76
N ALA A 78 14.01 -3.83 -0.21
CA ALA A 78 13.44 -3.12 0.94
C ALA A 78 14.36 -3.19 2.16
N LYS A 79 14.90 -4.38 2.47
CA LYS A 79 15.91 -4.56 3.55
C LYS A 79 17.16 -3.75 3.30
N GLN A 80 17.66 -3.70 2.06
CA GLN A 80 18.83 -2.89 1.71
C GLN A 80 18.52 -1.40 1.89
N LEU A 81 17.33 -0.93 1.44
CA LEU A 81 16.93 0.46 1.61
C LEU A 81 16.81 0.86 3.09
N ALA A 82 16.31 -0.04 3.94
CA ALA A 82 16.22 0.19 5.38
C ALA A 82 17.62 0.27 6.01
N LEU A 83 18.54 -0.64 5.61
CA LEU A 83 19.94 -0.62 6.06
C LEU A 83 20.63 0.69 5.65
N ASP A 84 20.56 1.07 4.38
CA ASP A 84 21.13 2.32 3.84
C ASP A 84 20.56 3.57 4.54
N SER A 85 19.37 3.44 5.10
CA SER A 85 18.62 4.49 5.78
C SER A 85 18.77 4.49 7.29
N GLU A 86 19.54 3.52 7.85
CA GLU A 86 19.77 3.34 9.28
C GLU A 86 18.49 3.19 10.12
N VAL A 87 17.47 2.51 9.55
CA VAL A 87 16.21 2.22 10.24
C VAL A 87 15.91 0.73 10.27
N GLN A 88 15.03 0.34 11.19
CA GLN A 88 14.54 -1.03 11.29
C GLN A 88 13.09 -1.12 10.83
N VAL A 89 12.81 -2.08 9.96
CA VAL A 89 11.49 -2.48 9.51
C VAL A 89 11.43 -4.00 9.56
N ASN A 90 10.36 -4.55 10.08
CA ASN A 90 10.14 -5.99 10.12
C ASN A 90 9.54 -6.44 8.78
N TYR A 91 10.39 -6.93 7.88
CA TYR A 91 9.98 -7.42 6.55
C TYR A 91 9.71 -8.92 6.53
N LEU A 92 8.52 -9.31 6.07
CA LEU A 92 8.15 -10.71 5.87
C LEU A 92 7.82 -10.99 4.40
N LEU A 93 8.28 -12.14 3.92
CA LEU A 93 7.86 -12.68 2.63
C LEU A 93 6.49 -13.34 2.80
N ALA A 94 5.44 -12.70 2.34
CA ALA A 94 4.08 -13.18 2.47
C ALA A 94 3.17 -12.61 1.38
N SER A 95 2.08 -13.31 1.08
CA SER A 95 0.96 -12.76 0.31
C SER A 95 -0.11 -12.19 1.23
N SER A 96 -1.08 -11.49 0.66
CA SER A 96 -2.28 -11.06 1.38
C SER A 96 -3.10 -12.23 1.95
N ASP A 97 -2.92 -13.44 1.46
CA ASP A 97 -3.61 -14.63 1.98
C ASP A 97 -2.80 -15.37 3.04
N SER A 98 -1.46 -15.32 2.99
CA SER A 98 -0.58 -16.01 3.94
C SER A 98 -0.12 -15.12 5.11
N TRP A 99 -0.33 -13.80 5.05
CA TRP A 99 -0.04 -12.90 6.17
C TRP A 99 -0.91 -13.26 7.39
N ASP A 100 -0.30 -13.23 8.59
CA ASP A 100 -1.00 -13.47 9.86
C ASP A 100 -1.78 -12.21 10.30
N TRP A 101 -3.02 -12.10 9.84
CA TRP A 101 -3.91 -10.96 10.09
C TRP A 101 -4.52 -11.04 11.49
N ARG A 102 -3.73 -10.74 12.52
CA ARG A 102 -4.23 -10.70 13.89
C ARG A 102 -5.13 -9.49 14.10
N PRO A 103 -6.27 -9.65 14.78
CA PRO A 103 -7.16 -8.52 15.02
C PRO A 103 -6.54 -7.51 16.01
N ASN A 104 -6.85 -6.24 15.81
CA ASN A 104 -6.50 -5.13 16.71
C ASN A 104 -4.98 -5.01 17.00
N GLN A 105 -4.14 -5.21 16.00
CA GLN A 105 -2.69 -5.20 16.13
C GLN A 105 -2.07 -3.84 15.79
N TYR A 106 -2.60 -3.12 14.81
CA TYR A 106 -1.96 -1.92 14.26
C TYR A 106 -2.74 -0.65 14.53
N ASP A 107 -2.02 0.44 14.80
CA ASP A 107 -2.57 1.79 14.85
C ASP A 107 -2.89 2.31 13.45
N ALA A 108 -2.15 1.84 12.43
CA ALA A 108 -2.44 2.13 11.04
C ALA A 108 -2.16 0.95 10.11
N VAL A 109 -2.93 0.88 9.01
CA VAL A 109 -2.64 0.07 7.84
C VAL A 109 -2.44 1.01 6.66
N VAL A 110 -1.33 0.82 5.95
CA VAL A 110 -0.94 1.59 4.76
C VAL A 110 -1.04 0.71 3.53
N ALA A 111 -1.81 1.17 2.55
CA ALA A 111 -2.17 0.41 1.36
C ALA A 111 -2.03 1.30 0.10
N ILE A 112 -0.80 1.49 -0.38
CA ILE A 112 -0.48 2.38 -1.50
C ILE A 112 -0.30 1.57 -2.78
N PHE A 113 -1.19 1.79 -3.76
CA PHE A 113 -1.20 1.11 -5.06
C PHE A 113 -1.31 -0.42 -5.01
N ILE A 114 -2.12 -0.94 -4.08
CA ILE A 114 -2.36 -2.38 -3.90
C ILE A 114 -3.40 -2.96 -4.89
N GLN A 115 -3.49 -2.40 -6.10
CA GLN A 115 -4.52 -2.73 -7.10
C GLN A 115 -4.15 -3.97 -7.94
N PHE A 116 -3.47 -4.92 -7.34
CA PHE A 116 -3.25 -6.28 -7.89
C PHE A 116 -4.46 -7.18 -7.66
N ALA A 117 -5.30 -6.86 -6.67
CA ALA A 117 -6.41 -7.68 -6.24
C ALA A 117 -7.63 -7.50 -7.16
N ASP A 118 -8.16 -8.59 -7.70
CA ASP A 118 -9.47 -8.64 -8.34
C ASP A 118 -10.60 -8.31 -7.35
N PRO A 119 -11.84 -8.10 -7.79
CA PRO A 119 -12.93 -7.71 -6.89
C PRO A 119 -13.15 -8.66 -5.71
N THR A 120 -13.02 -9.98 -5.92
CA THR A 120 -13.22 -11.00 -4.88
C THR A 120 -12.09 -10.98 -3.85
N MET A 121 -10.86 -10.95 -4.31
CA MET A 121 -9.66 -10.87 -3.48
C MET A 121 -9.63 -9.52 -2.73
N ARG A 122 -10.00 -8.43 -3.40
CA ARG A 122 -10.06 -7.09 -2.84
C ARG A 122 -11.01 -7.00 -1.65
N ALA A 123 -12.22 -7.56 -1.76
CA ALA A 123 -13.18 -7.58 -0.66
C ALA A 123 -12.60 -8.29 0.58
N ARG A 124 -11.95 -9.45 0.40
CA ARG A 124 -11.29 -10.18 1.48
C ARG A 124 -10.12 -9.41 2.08
N LEU A 125 -9.29 -8.78 1.23
CA LEU A 125 -8.14 -8.01 1.66
C LEU A 125 -8.55 -6.79 2.51
N PHE A 126 -9.58 -6.06 2.08
CA PHE A 126 -10.10 -4.92 2.84
C PHE A 126 -10.67 -5.38 4.20
N ALA A 127 -11.44 -6.46 4.24
CA ALA A 127 -11.94 -7.02 5.51
C ALA A 127 -10.79 -7.38 6.48
N LYS A 128 -9.71 -7.99 5.97
CA LYS A 128 -8.50 -8.32 6.75
C LYS A 128 -7.78 -7.06 7.25
N MET A 129 -7.60 -6.05 6.39
CA MET A 129 -7.00 -4.76 6.77
C MET A 129 -7.80 -4.06 7.87
N MET A 130 -9.12 -4.04 7.76
CA MET A 130 -9.98 -3.44 8.80
C MET A 130 -9.96 -4.23 10.11
N SER A 131 -9.94 -5.57 10.03
CA SER A 131 -9.89 -6.42 11.22
C SER A 131 -8.62 -6.21 12.02
N THR A 132 -7.45 -6.09 11.36
CA THR A 132 -6.15 -5.94 12.03
C THR A 132 -5.92 -4.57 12.64
N LEU A 133 -6.70 -3.54 12.26
CA LEU A 133 -6.66 -2.23 12.89
C LEU A 133 -7.17 -2.31 14.34
N LYS A 134 -6.48 -1.64 15.24
CA LYS A 134 -6.97 -1.34 16.60
C LYS A 134 -8.24 -0.50 16.55
N PRO A 135 -9.08 -0.47 17.60
CA PRO A 135 -10.12 0.54 17.74
C PRO A 135 -9.53 1.95 17.54
N ARG A 136 -10.16 2.78 16.72
CA ARG A 136 -9.69 4.11 16.30
C ARG A 136 -8.45 4.12 15.39
N GLY A 137 -7.89 2.96 15.04
CA GLY A 137 -6.82 2.85 14.05
C GLY A 137 -7.26 3.31 12.66
N VAL A 138 -6.32 3.73 11.82
CA VAL A 138 -6.60 4.34 10.52
C VAL A 138 -6.10 3.48 9.36
N LEU A 139 -6.90 3.42 8.30
CA LEU A 139 -6.50 2.93 6.98
C LEU A 139 -6.12 4.13 6.12
N ILE A 140 -4.89 4.14 5.60
CA ILE A 140 -4.42 5.11 4.61
C ILE A 140 -4.23 4.38 3.29
N LEU A 141 -5.00 4.76 2.28
CA LEU A 141 -4.99 4.10 0.98
C LEU A 141 -4.88 5.12 -0.15
N GLN A 142 -4.09 4.80 -1.16
CA GLN A 142 -4.11 5.49 -2.45
C GLN A 142 -4.11 4.47 -3.59
N GLY A 143 -4.86 4.77 -4.64
CA GLY A 143 -4.89 3.95 -5.84
C GLY A 143 -5.37 4.75 -7.05
N TYR A 144 -5.38 4.09 -8.21
CA TYR A 144 -5.82 4.69 -9.47
C TYR A 144 -7.32 4.55 -9.67
N THR A 145 -7.92 5.53 -10.35
CA THR A 145 -9.33 5.51 -10.78
C THR A 145 -9.45 5.02 -12.24
N PRO A 146 -10.66 4.69 -12.74
CA PRO A 146 -10.89 4.29 -14.12
C PRO A 146 -10.33 5.24 -15.18
N LYS A 147 -10.29 6.55 -14.91
CA LYS A 147 -9.72 7.55 -15.81
C LYS A 147 -8.22 7.33 -16.09
N GLN A 148 -7.52 6.59 -15.23
CA GLN A 148 -6.11 6.22 -15.45
C GLN A 148 -5.88 5.45 -16.76
N LEU A 149 -6.87 4.71 -17.25
CA LEU A 149 -6.79 4.00 -18.52
C LEU A 149 -6.58 4.94 -19.73
N GLU A 150 -6.97 6.20 -19.61
CA GLU A 150 -6.76 7.23 -20.62
C GLU A 150 -5.29 7.72 -20.62
N TYR A 151 -4.70 7.87 -19.42
CA TYR A 151 -3.33 8.41 -19.26
C TYR A 151 -2.24 7.39 -19.56
N LYS A 152 -2.43 6.11 -19.22
CA LYS A 152 -1.46 5.01 -19.44
C LYS A 152 -0.06 5.27 -18.85
N THR A 153 0.00 6.04 -17.79
CA THR A 153 1.24 6.47 -17.12
C THR A 153 1.63 5.59 -15.92
N GLY A 154 0.87 4.53 -15.66
CA GLY A 154 1.05 3.58 -14.56
C GLY A 154 -0.27 2.94 -14.14
N GLY A 155 -0.21 2.06 -13.15
CA GLY A 155 -1.36 1.34 -12.63
C GLY A 155 -1.78 0.13 -13.47
N PRO A 156 -2.82 -0.59 -13.04
CA PRO A 156 -3.36 -1.74 -13.77
C PRO A 156 -4.12 -1.30 -15.02
N SER A 157 -4.06 -2.15 -16.07
CA SER A 157 -4.83 -1.97 -17.30
C SER A 157 -6.23 -2.61 -17.25
N ILE A 158 -6.60 -3.21 -16.14
CA ILE A 158 -7.86 -3.93 -15.91
C ILE A 158 -8.81 -3.02 -15.16
N LEU A 159 -9.97 -2.72 -15.76
CA LEU A 159 -10.95 -1.78 -15.21
C LEU A 159 -11.45 -2.19 -13.80
N GLU A 160 -11.70 -3.48 -13.60
CA GLU A 160 -12.20 -4.01 -12.33
C GLU A 160 -11.22 -3.84 -11.16
N HIS A 161 -9.93 -3.62 -11.44
CA HIS A 161 -8.91 -3.38 -10.40
C HIS A 161 -8.87 -1.92 -9.95
N LEU A 162 -9.47 -1.01 -10.69
CA LEU A 162 -9.44 0.42 -10.42
C LEU A 162 -10.51 0.82 -9.39
N TYR A 163 -10.25 1.89 -8.66
CA TYR A 163 -11.08 2.33 -7.56
C TYR A 163 -12.03 3.46 -7.98
N THR A 164 -13.29 3.33 -7.62
CA THR A 164 -14.25 4.44 -7.64
C THR A 164 -14.64 4.82 -6.21
N ASP A 165 -15.16 6.03 -6.02
CA ASP A 165 -15.68 6.48 -4.72
C ASP A 165 -16.72 5.47 -4.16
N GLY A 166 -17.66 5.01 -4.97
CA GLY A 166 -18.67 4.03 -4.55
C GLY A 166 -18.07 2.70 -4.10
N ILE A 167 -17.13 2.13 -4.89
CA ILE A 167 -16.45 0.87 -4.53
C ILE A 167 -15.72 1.02 -3.20
N ILE A 168 -15.01 2.12 -2.98
CA ILE A 168 -14.27 2.33 -1.74
C ILE A 168 -15.20 2.48 -0.54
N ARG A 169 -16.29 3.25 -0.66
CA ARG A 169 -17.29 3.38 0.42
C ARG A 169 -17.89 2.04 0.82
N ASP A 170 -18.21 1.19 -0.16
CA ASP A 170 -18.75 -0.14 0.09
C ASP A 170 -17.71 -1.03 0.81
N LEU A 171 -16.43 -0.98 0.38
CA LEU A 171 -15.36 -1.80 0.97
C LEU A 171 -15.01 -1.41 2.41
N VAL A 172 -15.10 -0.12 2.76
CA VAL A 172 -14.82 0.36 4.12
C VAL A 172 -16.10 0.60 4.93
N GLY A 173 -17.19 -0.01 4.54
CA GLY A 173 -18.46 0.08 5.27
C GLY A 173 -18.29 -0.24 6.76
N GLY A 174 -18.77 0.66 7.63
CA GLY A 174 -18.60 0.55 9.08
C GLY A 174 -17.36 1.27 9.65
N MET A 175 -16.53 1.89 8.81
CA MET A 175 -15.50 2.83 9.23
C MET A 175 -15.96 4.28 9.10
N ASP A 176 -15.38 5.17 9.90
CA ASP A 176 -15.56 6.62 9.75
C ASP A 176 -14.63 7.11 8.63
N ILE A 177 -15.17 7.52 7.49
CA ILE A 177 -14.39 8.12 6.40
C ILE A 177 -14.01 9.54 6.80
N ILE A 178 -12.70 9.77 7.01
CA ILE A 178 -12.15 11.09 7.35
C ILE A 178 -11.85 11.91 6.10
N ASP A 179 -11.28 11.27 5.09
CA ASP A 179 -10.95 11.86 3.79
C ASP A 179 -11.20 10.82 2.70
N LEU A 180 -11.88 11.22 1.66
CA LEU A 180 -12.04 10.44 0.43
C LEU A 180 -12.06 11.42 -0.73
N SER A 181 -10.98 11.45 -1.48
CA SER A 181 -10.78 12.42 -2.55
C SER A 181 -10.42 11.72 -3.87
N VAL A 182 -11.02 12.18 -4.95
CA VAL A 182 -10.69 11.81 -6.33
C VAL A 182 -10.06 13.01 -6.99
N TYR A 183 -8.85 12.85 -7.54
CA TYR A 183 -8.07 13.96 -8.07
C TYR A 183 -7.09 13.49 -9.15
N GLU A 184 -6.54 14.46 -9.86
CA GLU A 184 -5.52 14.24 -10.86
C GLU A 184 -4.23 14.95 -10.44
N LYS A 185 -3.10 14.26 -10.58
CA LYS A 185 -1.78 14.79 -10.22
C LYS A 185 -0.71 14.18 -11.13
N VAL A 186 0.30 14.97 -11.46
CA VAL A 186 1.51 14.42 -12.07
C VAL A 186 2.30 13.68 -10.98
N LEU A 187 2.49 12.38 -11.18
CA LEU A 187 3.38 11.58 -10.35
C LEU A 187 4.80 11.59 -10.92
N SER A 188 5.78 11.48 -10.01
CA SER A 188 7.19 11.28 -10.33
C SER A 188 7.78 10.30 -9.29
N GLU A 189 7.31 9.06 -9.34
CA GLU A 189 7.62 8.01 -8.37
C GLU A 189 8.30 6.83 -9.07
N GLY A 190 9.58 6.98 -9.38
CA GLY A 190 10.35 5.99 -10.15
C GLY A 190 9.91 5.89 -11.62
N SER A 191 10.34 4.84 -12.30
CA SER A 191 10.09 4.66 -13.73
C SER A 191 8.69 4.13 -14.07
N LYS A 192 7.94 3.63 -13.08
CA LYS A 192 6.64 2.96 -13.28
C LYS A 192 5.42 3.77 -12.82
N HIS A 193 5.63 4.86 -12.08
CA HIS A 193 4.59 5.81 -11.66
C HIS A 193 5.04 7.23 -12.05
N THR A 194 5.01 7.53 -13.35
CA THR A 194 5.49 8.82 -13.88
C THR A 194 4.52 9.37 -14.92
N GLY A 195 4.04 10.59 -14.69
CA GLY A 195 3.14 11.32 -15.59
C GLY A 195 1.79 11.63 -14.95
N MET A 196 0.89 12.22 -15.75
CA MET A 196 -0.46 12.56 -15.30
C MET A 196 -1.18 11.31 -14.81
N SER A 197 -1.76 11.37 -13.65
CA SER A 197 -2.37 10.22 -12.97
C SER A 197 -3.71 10.60 -12.38
N ALA A 198 -4.69 9.73 -12.57
CA ALA A 198 -6.03 9.86 -12.00
C ALA A 198 -6.12 8.99 -10.73
N LEU A 199 -6.23 9.61 -9.59
CA LEU A 199 -6.01 9.04 -8.27
C LEU A 199 -7.26 9.11 -7.39
N LEU A 200 -7.33 8.16 -6.47
CA LEU A 200 -8.23 8.19 -5.32
C LEU A 200 -7.39 8.01 -4.06
N GLY A 201 -7.59 8.89 -3.09
CA GLY A 201 -7.01 8.79 -1.75
C GLY A 201 -8.10 8.58 -0.70
N LEU A 202 -7.82 7.75 0.29
CA LEU A 202 -8.71 7.47 1.43
C LEU A 202 -7.94 7.54 2.74
N VAL A 203 -8.53 8.19 3.73
CA VAL A 203 -8.26 7.97 5.16
C VAL A 203 -9.57 7.59 5.84
N ALA A 204 -9.61 6.40 6.40
CA ALA A 204 -10.77 5.92 7.15
C ALA A 204 -10.34 5.42 8.55
N ARG A 205 -11.18 5.66 9.56
CA ARG A 205 -10.92 5.29 10.95
C ARG A 205 -11.84 4.16 11.38
N LYS A 206 -11.28 3.13 12.01
CA LYS A 206 -12.06 2.07 12.64
C LYS A 206 -12.86 2.64 13.80
N THR A 207 -14.14 2.36 13.84
CA THR A 207 -15.02 2.69 14.98
C THR A 207 -14.58 1.91 16.24
N LEU A 208 -15.16 2.22 17.39
CA LEU A 208 -14.88 1.54 18.66
C LEU A 208 -15.37 0.09 18.65
#